data_31b059766e656fd42329f3e344e81a41
#
_entry.id   31b059766e656fd42329f3e344e81a41
#
_cell.length_a   1.000
_cell.length_b   1.000
_cell.length_c   1.000
_cell.angle_alpha   90.00
_cell.angle_beta   90.00
_cell.angle_gamma   90.00
#
_symmetry.space_group_name_H-M   'P 1'
#
loop_
_entity.id
_entity.type
_entity.pdbx_description
1 polymer ?
#
loop_
_entity_poly.entity_id
_entity_poly.type
_entity_poly.pdbx_seq_one_letter_code
_entity_poly.pdbx_strand_id
1 'polypeptide(L)'
;MNVLEKLAFYWNYPFVRYALIVGVLIALCSSLLGVTLVLKRFSFIGDGLSHVAFGGMAVATVLGMSDHMPLTLAVTVACAVLLLHTGQNTQIKGDAAIAMVSVGALAMGYLLMNLFSTSANLSGDVCSTLFGSTSILTLTKSEVWLCIGLSIVVVLVFVLFYNQIFAVTFDETFAKAVGTNANGYNLLIAIVIAVIIVLAMNLVGSLLISALVIFPALSAMRLCKNFCAVTICSAVLSVSCAFVGIVASILAGTPVGSTIVAVDMAAFGLCCLAGKLLGKAS
;
A
#
# COMPACT_ATOMS: atom_id res chain seq x y z
N MET A 1 23.36 -13.64 -23.74
CA MET A 1 22.55 -14.36 -22.74
C MET A 1 21.08 -14.18 -23.10
N ASN A 2 20.38 -15.25 -23.35
CA ASN A 2 18.95 -15.24 -23.60
C ASN A 2 18.21 -14.76 -22.32
N VAL A 3 16.99 -14.20 -22.49
CA VAL A 3 16.16 -13.72 -21.35
C VAL A 3 15.97 -14.81 -20.29
N LEU A 4 15.78 -16.06 -20.73
CA LEU A 4 15.63 -17.22 -19.86
C LEU A 4 16.91 -17.55 -19.06
N GLU A 5 18.09 -17.42 -19.67
CA GLU A 5 19.37 -17.64 -19.01
C GLU A 5 19.63 -16.57 -17.94
N LYS A 6 19.30 -15.30 -18.22
CA LYS A 6 19.37 -14.21 -17.23
C LYS A 6 18.45 -14.47 -16.06
N LEU A 7 17.21 -14.84 -16.31
CA LEU A 7 16.23 -15.15 -15.25
C LEU A 7 16.69 -16.34 -14.40
N ALA A 8 17.18 -17.42 -15.01
CA ALA A 8 17.71 -18.59 -14.30
C ALA A 8 18.93 -18.23 -13.45
N PHE A 9 19.81 -17.35 -13.97
CA PHE A 9 20.96 -16.85 -13.22
C PHE A 9 20.54 -16.04 -11.99
N TYR A 10 19.62 -15.06 -12.16
CA TYR A 10 19.15 -14.21 -11.05
C TYR A 10 18.32 -14.99 -10.02
N TRP A 11 17.60 -16.06 -10.44
CA TRP A 11 16.81 -16.90 -9.55
C TRP A 11 17.63 -17.61 -8.47
N ASN A 12 18.92 -17.84 -8.71
CA ASN A 12 19.83 -18.45 -7.73
C ASN A 12 20.15 -17.51 -6.54
N TYR A 13 19.90 -16.21 -6.67
CA TYR A 13 20.15 -15.25 -5.60
C TYR A 13 18.96 -15.18 -4.64
N PRO A 14 19.20 -15.32 -3.31
CA PRO A 14 18.12 -15.28 -2.31
C PRO A 14 17.32 -13.99 -2.33
N PHE A 15 17.97 -12.84 -2.54
CA PHE A 15 17.31 -11.53 -2.53
C PHE A 15 16.24 -11.39 -3.64
N VAL A 16 16.44 -12.00 -4.81
CA VAL A 16 15.47 -12.00 -5.90
C VAL A 16 14.20 -12.76 -5.50
N ARG A 17 14.38 -13.93 -4.89
CA ARG A 17 13.25 -14.73 -4.39
C ARG A 17 12.48 -14.01 -3.28
N TYR A 18 13.20 -13.36 -2.37
CA TYR A 18 12.60 -12.57 -1.29
C TYR A 18 11.83 -11.37 -1.84
N ALA A 19 12.42 -10.61 -2.76
CA ALA A 19 11.77 -9.50 -3.42
C ALA A 19 10.46 -9.90 -4.13
N LEU A 20 10.47 -11.04 -4.80
CA LEU A 20 9.31 -11.55 -5.51
C LEU A 20 8.20 -12.00 -4.54
N ILE A 21 8.54 -12.75 -3.50
CA ILE A 21 7.58 -13.18 -2.47
C ILE A 21 6.96 -11.96 -1.79
N VAL A 22 7.78 -11.04 -1.28
CA VAL A 22 7.34 -9.86 -0.55
C VAL A 22 6.52 -8.92 -1.45
N GLY A 23 7.00 -8.63 -2.67
CA GLY A 23 6.30 -7.75 -3.60
C GLY A 23 4.92 -8.28 -3.99
N VAL A 24 4.80 -9.58 -4.28
CA VAL A 24 3.52 -10.22 -4.61
C VAL A 24 2.56 -10.23 -3.41
N LEU A 25 3.06 -10.52 -2.21
CA LEU A 25 2.22 -10.52 -1.00
C LEU A 25 1.72 -9.12 -0.64
N ILE A 26 2.58 -8.10 -0.73
CA ILE A 26 2.20 -6.71 -0.51
C ILE A 26 1.17 -6.29 -1.56
N ALA A 27 1.39 -6.63 -2.84
CA ALA A 27 0.46 -6.34 -3.92
C ALA A 27 -0.93 -6.96 -3.66
N LEU A 28 -0.97 -8.22 -3.23
CA LEU A 28 -2.21 -8.91 -2.86
C LEU A 28 -2.94 -8.18 -1.71
N CYS A 29 -2.25 -7.91 -0.61
CA CYS A 29 -2.84 -7.27 0.56
C CYS A 29 -3.32 -5.83 0.26
N SER A 30 -2.51 -5.06 -0.46
CA SER A 30 -2.84 -3.69 -0.85
C SER A 30 -4.05 -3.63 -1.76
N SER A 31 -4.16 -4.54 -2.73
CA SER A 31 -5.29 -4.58 -3.67
C SER A 31 -6.62 -4.97 -3.03
N LEU A 32 -6.61 -5.91 -2.07
CA LEU A 32 -7.82 -6.30 -1.32
C LEU A 32 -8.40 -5.11 -0.55
N LEU A 33 -7.57 -4.36 0.15
CA LEU A 33 -7.99 -3.17 0.88
C LEU A 33 -8.24 -1.98 -0.06
N GLY A 34 -7.51 -1.89 -1.16
CA GLY A 34 -7.64 -0.85 -2.17
C GLY A 34 -9.06 -0.71 -2.70
N VAL A 35 -9.74 -1.81 -2.99
CA VAL A 35 -11.13 -1.80 -3.44
C VAL A 35 -12.04 -1.12 -2.41
N THR A 36 -11.90 -1.48 -1.13
CA THR A 36 -12.68 -0.89 -0.04
C THR A 36 -12.40 0.61 0.12
N LEU A 37 -11.13 1.01 0.04
CA LEU A 37 -10.70 2.40 0.20
C LEU A 37 -11.16 3.29 -0.95
N VAL A 38 -11.02 2.81 -2.18
CA VAL A 38 -11.46 3.54 -3.37
C VAL A 38 -12.97 3.76 -3.34
N LEU A 39 -13.76 2.74 -2.96
CA LEU A 39 -15.21 2.86 -2.83
C LEU A 39 -15.63 3.84 -1.71
N LYS A 40 -14.88 3.89 -0.62
CA LYS A 40 -15.10 4.85 0.48
C LYS A 40 -14.60 6.26 0.16
N ARG A 41 -14.03 6.51 -1.01
CA ARG A 41 -13.41 7.80 -1.41
C ARG A 41 -12.22 8.21 -0.55
N PHE A 42 -11.48 7.24 -0.05
CA PHE A 42 -10.21 7.40 0.67
C PHE A 42 -9.03 6.92 -0.19
N SER A 43 -9.05 7.20 -1.50
CA SER A 43 -8.04 6.69 -2.45
C SER A 43 -6.62 7.14 -2.10
N PHE A 44 -6.46 8.35 -1.56
CA PHE A 44 -5.16 8.91 -1.18
C PHE A 44 -4.66 8.51 0.21
N ILE A 45 -5.40 7.66 0.94
CA ILE A 45 -5.00 7.28 2.31
C ILE A 45 -3.67 6.50 2.33
N GLY A 46 -3.37 5.74 1.28
CA GLY A 46 -2.10 5.04 1.12
C GLY A 46 -0.91 6.00 1.11
N ASP A 47 -1.00 7.05 0.32
CA ASP A 47 0.00 8.11 0.25
C ASP A 47 0.08 8.90 1.56
N GLY A 48 -1.07 9.33 2.08
CA GLY A 48 -1.13 10.08 3.33
C GLY A 48 -0.50 9.35 4.51
N LEU A 49 -0.88 8.10 4.73
CA LEU A 49 -0.33 7.31 5.83
C LEU A 49 1.13 6.91 5.65
N SER A 50 1.62 6.77 4.42
CA SER A 50 3.05 6.52 4.19
C SER A 50 3.90 7.74 4.56
N HIS A 51 3.42 8.95 4.31
CA HIS A 51 4.09 10.16 4.77
C HIS A 51 4.00 10.35 6.29
N VAL A 52 2.89 9.94 6.91
CA VAL A 52 2.78 9.87 8.38
C VAL A 52 3.77 8.86 8.97
N ALA A 53 3.91 7.70 8.34
CA ALA A 53 4.89 6.69 8.74
C ALA A 53 6.32 7.22 8.64
N PHE A 54 6.66 7.94 7.56
CA PHE A 54 7.93 8.66 7.45
C PHE A 54 8.12 9.67 8.57
N GLY A 55 7.11 10.48 8.90
CA GLY A 55 7.15 11.41 10.03
C GLY A 55 7.38 10.70 11.36
N GLY A 56 6.69 9.58 11.61
CA GLY A 56 6.88 8.74 12.78
C GLY A 56 8.29 8.15 12.88
N MET A 57 8.85 7.70 11.77
CA MET A 57 10.24 7.23 11.69
C MET A 57 11.23 8.35 11.98
N ALA A 58 11.00 9.56 11.45
CA ALA A 58 11.84 10.72 11.74
C ALA A 58 11.85 11.07 13.23
N VAL A 59 10.68 11.05 13.89
CA VAL A 59 10.59 11.25 15.34
C VAL A 59 11.36 10.17 16.10
N ALA A 60 11.21 8.89 15.73
CA ALA A 60 11.93 7.80 16.35
C ALA A 60 13.46 7.94 16.22
N THR A 61 13.92 8.39 15.05
CA THR A 61 15.35 8.66 14.79
C THR A 61 15.88 9.78 15.67
N VAL A 62 15.13 10.88 15.79
CA VAL A 62 15.52 12.02 16.64
C VAL A 62 15.56 11.65 18.12
N LEU A 63 14.66 10.77 18.55
CA LEU A 63 14.64 10.23 19.92
C LEU A 63 15.77 9.19 20.19
N GLY A 64 16.57 8.87 19.17
CA GLY A 64 17.68 7.91 19.30
C GLY A 64 17.22 6.47 19.55
N MET A 65 16.01 6.11 19.14
CA MET A 65 15.52 4.74 19.31
C MET A 65 16.26 3.79 18.38
N SER A 66 16.70 2.65 18.91
CA SER A 66 17.38 1.60 18.12
C SER A 66 16.43 0.87 17.16
N ASP A 67 15.15 0.79 17.52
CA ASP A 67 14.09 0.24 16.66
C ASP A 67 13.00 1.29 16.42
N HIS A 68 12.85 1.70 15.18
CA HIS A 68 11.89 2.74 14.78
C HIS A 68 10.49 2.20 14.53
N MET A 69 10.34 0.87 14.33
CA MET A 69 9.10 0.20 13.95
C MET A 69 7.93 0.44 14.93
N PRO A 70 8.10 0.27 16.27
CA PRO A 70 6.97 0.37 17.19
C PRO A 70 6.36 1.78 17.21
N LEU A 71 7.20 2.82 17.22
CA LEU A 71 6.73 4.21 17.25
C LEU A 71 6.09 4.59 15.91
N THR A 72 6.72 4.24 14.80
CA THR A 72 6.18 4.46 13.46
C THR A 72 4.81 3.82 13.30
N LEU A 73 4.66 2.56 13.75
CA LEU A 73 3.39 1.85 13.71
C LEU A 73 2.32 2.55 14.58
N ALA A 74 2.67 2.91 15.82
CA ALA A 74 1.74 3.54 16.74
C ALA A 74 1.22 4.88 16.20
N VAL A 75 2.12 5.73 15.69
CA VAL A 75 1.75 7.03 15.09
C VAL A 75 0.89 6.85 13.86
N THR A 76 1.24 5.91 12.98
CA THR A 76 0.50 5.66 11.74
C THR A 76 -0.89 5.08 12.02
N VAL A 77 -1.01 4.14 12.96
CA VAL A 77 -2.31 3.58 13.39
C VAL A 77 -3.18 4.68 14.01
N ALA A 78 -2.64 5.48 14.93
CA ALA A 78 -3.39 6.58 15.54
C ALA A 78 -3.90 7.56 14.48
N CYS A 79 -3.05 7.92 13.51
CA CYS A 79 -3.43 8.81 12.42
C CYS A 79 -4.48 8.17 11.48
N ALA A 80 -4.35 6.89 11.15
CA ALA A 80 -5.33 6.17 10.32
C ALA A 80 -6.72 6.15 10.98
N VAL A 81 -6.77 5.87 12.28
CA VAL A 81 -8.01 5.89 13.06
C VAL A 81 -8.62 7.29 13.08
N LEU A 82 -7.81 8.32 13.32
CA LEU A 82 -8.27 9.71 13.31
C LEU A 82 -8.81 10.10 11.93
N LEU A 83 -8.12 9.79 10.84
CA LEU A 83 -8.55 10.11 9.48
C LEU A 83 -9.86 9.43 9.11
N LEU A 84 -10.00 8.14 9.41
CA LEU A 84 -11.23 7.40 9.12
C LEU A 84 -12.41 7.83 9.99
N HIS A 85 -12.16 8.23 11.24
CA HIS A 85 -13.20 8.75 12.13
C HIS A 85 -13.61 10.18 11.77
N THR A 86 -12.65 11.05 11.48
CA THR A 86 -12.88 12.46 11.19
C THR A 86 -13.48 12.66 9.79
N GLY A 87 -13.06 11.89 8.82
CA GLY A 87 -13.52 12.00 7.43
C GLY A 87 -15.02 11.74 7.22
N GLN A 88 -15.68 11.15 8.21
CA GLN A 88 -17.13 10.88 8.19
C GLN A 88 -17.99 12.01 8.79
N ASN A 89 -17.43 12.84 9.69
CA ASN A 89 -18.21 13.75 10.55
C ASN A 89 -17.91 15.23 10.36
N THR A 90 -16.96 15.62 9.49
CA THR A 90 -16.52 17.02 9.40
C THR A 90 -16.92 17.68 8.08
N GLN A 91 -16.97 19.03 8.11
CA GLN A 91 -17.15 19.87 6.92
C GLN A 91 -15.97 19.74 5.93
N ILE A 92 -14.85 19.17 6.37
CA ILE A 92 -13.66 18.95 5.53
C ILE A 92 -13.82 17.61 4.81
N LYS A 93 -13.79 17.62 3.49
CA LYS A 93 -13.83 16.39 2.68
C LYS A 93 -12.64 15.50 3.03
N GLY A 94 -12.87 14.19 3.14
CA GLY A 94 -11.86 13.22 3.56
C GLY A 94 -10.53 13.32 2.83
N ASP A 95 -10.54 13.51 1.51
CA ASP A 95 -9.32 13.67 0.71
C ASP A 95 -8.52 14.94 1.06
N ALA A 96 -9.19 16.04 1.43
CA ALA A 96 -8.50 17.26 1.86
C ALA A 96 -7.82 17.07 3.22
N ALA A 97 -8.48 16.37 4.15
CA ALA A 97 -7.89 16.04 5.45
C ALA A 97 -6.65 15.14 5.29
N ILE A 98 -6.74 14.11 4.42
CA ILE A 98 -5.62 13.25 4.10
C ILE A 98 -4.46 14.06 3.51
N ALA A 99 -4.73 14.93 2.54
CA ALA A 99 -3.69 15.76 1.91
C ALA A 99 -2.99 16.69 2.92
N MET A 100 -3.74 17.34 3.80
CA MET A 100 -3.17 18.21 4.85
C MET A 100 -2.25 17.43 5.80
N VAL A 101 -2.72 16.28 6.28
CA VAL A 101 -1.94 15.42 7.19
C VAL A 101 -0.72 14.86 6.49
N SER A 102 -0.85 14.43 5.22
CA SER A 102 0.23 13.92 4.38
C SER A 102 1.37 14.93 4.24
N VAL A 103 1.04 16.11 3.74
CA VAL A 103 2.05 17.18 3.51
C VAL A 103 2.65 17.66 4.83
N GLY A 104 1.84 17.81 5.87
CA GLY A 104 2.29 18.21 7.21
C GLY A 104 3.27 17.19 7.80
N ALA A 105 2.94 15.91 7.76
CA ALA A 105 3.79 14.84 8.28
C ALA A 105 5.12 14.73 7.53
N LEU A 106 5.08 14.83 6.19
CA LEU A 106 6.28 14.81 5.35
C LEU A 106 7.19 16.01 5.66
N ALA A 107 6.61 17.23 5.70
CA ALA A 107 7.36 18.45 5.98
C ALA A 107 7.98 18.44 7.38
N MET A 108 7.21 18.05 8.40
CA MET A 108 7.72 17.96 9.77
C MET A 108 8.76 16.86 9.91
N GLY A 109 8.57 15.70 9.29
CA GLY A 109 9.54 14.62 9.29
C GLY A 109 10.87 15.04 8.66
N TYR A 110 10.82 15.69 7.48
CA TYR A 110 12.01 16.18 6.82
C TYR A 110 12.73 17.27 7.63
N LEU A 111 11.96 18.19 8.21
CA LEU A 111 12.50 19.26 9.06
C LEU A 111 13.19 18.71 10.31
N LEU A 112 12.58 17.76 10.98
CA LEU A 112 13.15 17.09 12.16
C LEU A 112 14.46 16.37 11.81
N MET A 113 14.46 15.62 10.73
CA MET A 113 15.68 14.93 10.27
C MET A 113 16.77 15.92 9.89
N ASN A 114 16.43 17.05 9.27
CA ASN A 114 17.42 18.06 8.88
C ASN A 114 18.04 18.79 10.09
N LEU A 115 17.24 19.07 11.12
CA LEU A 115 17.72 19.79 12.32
C LEU A 115 18.54 18.92 13.28
N PHE A 116 18.18 17.63 13.40
CA PHE A 116 18.70 16.75 14.45
C PHE A 116 19.50 15.55 13.94
N SER A 117 19.43 15.24 12.65
CA SER A 117 20.20 14.10 12.11
C SER A 117 21.65 14.48 11.84
N THR A 118 22.55 13.57 12.20
CA THR A 118 23.99 13.68 11.90
C THR A 118 24.36 13.00 10.57
N SER A 119 23.37 12.53 9.80
CA SER A 119 23.59 11.85 8.52
C SER A 119 24.15 12.81 7.47
N ALA A 120 25.27 12.44 6.86
CA ALA A 120 25.91 13.21 5.79
C ALA A 120 25.11 13.21 4.47
N ASN A 121 24.15 12.29 4.30
CA ASN A 121 23.36 12.11 3.07
C ASN A 121 21.84 12.04 3.33
N LEU A 122 21.34 13.01 4.06
CA LEU A 122 19.92 13.07 4.45
C LEU A 122 18.96 12.97 3.25
N SER A 123 19.27 13.68 2.16
CA SER A 123 18.43 13.66 0.94
C SER A 123 18.38 12.25 0.30
N GLY A 124 19.50 11.53 0.33
CA GLY A 124 19.57 10.16 -0.16
C GLY A 124 18.76 9.19 0.71
N ASP A 125 18.83 9.35 2.02
CA ASP A 125 18.11 8.51 2.98
C ASP A 125 16.58 8.71 2.85
N VAL A 126 16.14 9.96 2.72
CA VAL A 126 14.73 10.31 2.48
C VAL A 126 14.25 9.75 1.13
N CYS A 127 15.06 9.93 0.09
CA CYS A 127 14.74 9.44 -1.26
C CYS A 127 14.64 7.92 -1.29
N SER A 128 15.56 7.19 -0.62
CA SER A 128 15.53 5.73 -0.55
C SER A 128 14.29 5.22 0.20
N THR A 129 13.87 5.90 1.24
CA THR A 129 12.66 5.54 2.01
C THR A 129 11.38 5.79 1.20
N LEU A 130 11.30 6.89 0.46
CA LEU A 130 10.13 7.22 -0.33
C LEU A 130 10.02 6.38 -1.61
N PHE A 131 11.13 6.09 -2.28
CA PHE A 131 11.15 5.38 -3.56
C PHE A 131 11.54 3.90 -3.45
N GLY A 132 12.00 3.43 -2.29
CA GLY A 132 12.25 2.02 -2.03
C GLY A 132 13.34 1.35 -2.88
N SER A 133 14.22 2.13 -3.53
CA SER A 133 15.14 1.62 -4.55
C SER A 133 16.20 0.64 -4.05
N THR A 134 16.54 0.69 -2.76
CA THR A 134 17.59 -0.15 -2.15
C THR A 134 17.06 -1.18 -1.16
N SER A 135 15.89 -0.95 -0.56
CA SER A 135 15.35 -1.78 0.51
C SER A 135 15.08 -3.23 0.10
N ILE A 136 14.65 -3.46 -1.14
CA ILE A 136 14.38 -4.81 -1.67
C ILE A 136 15.64 -5.69 -1.74
N LEU A 137 16.82 -5.09 -1.94
CA LEU A 137 18.08 -5.84 -2.04
C LEU A 137 18.63 -6.26 -0.67
N THR A 138 18.20 -5.61 0.39
CA THR A 138 18.68 -5.81 1.76
C THR A 138 17.73 -6.63 2.64
N LEU A 139 16.67 -7.21 2.05
CA LEU A 139 15.66 -7.99 2.77
C LEU A 139 16.27 -9.17 3.53
N THR A 140 16.01 -9.20 4.84
CA THR A 140 16.39 -10.29 5.72
C THR A 140 15.36 -11.42 5.72
N LYS A 141 15.76 -12.63 6.09
CA LYS A 141 14.82 -13.75 6.23
C LYS A 141 13.70 -13.46 7.23
N SER A 142 14.00 -12.76 8.33
CA SER A 142 13.02 -12.43 9.37
C SER A 142 11.93 -11.50 8.83
N GLU A 143 12.30 -10.50 8.03
CA GLU A 143 11.33 -9.59 7.39
C GLU A 143 10.42 -10.30 6.40
N VAL A 144 10.94 -11.24 5.62
CA VAL A 144 10.15 -12.06 4.71
C VAL A 144 9.13 -12.90 5.46
N TRP A 145 9.53 -13.59 6.55
CA TRP A 145 8.61 -14.38 7.37
C TRP A 145 7.55 -13.52 8.05
N LEU A 146 7.94 -12.34 8.53
CA LEU A 146 7.02 -11.37 9.11
C LEU A 146 5.98 -10.91 8.05
N CYS A 147 6.44 -10.60 6.85
CA CYS A 147 5.56 -10.23 5.73
C CYS A 147 4.59 -11.36 5.36
N ILE A 148 5.07 -12.62 5.28
CA ILE A 148 4.21 -13.78 5.01
C ILE A 148 3.16 -13.94 6.12
N GLY A 149 3.56 -13.94 7.37
CA GLY A 149 2.64 -14.09 8.50
C GLY A 149 1.58 -13.00 8.52
N LEU A 150 1.97 -11.75 8.32
CA LEU A 150 1.05 -10.63 8.27
C LEU A 150 0.11 -10.69 7.07
N SER A 151 0.62 -11.06 5.90
CA SER A 151 -0.21 -11.21 4.69
C SER A 151 -1.28 -12.28 4.88
N ILE A 152 -0.94 -13.40 5.54
CA ILE A 152 -1.91 -14.44 5.89
C ILE A 152 -2.98 -13.87 6.81
N VAL A 153 -2.60 -13.12 7.85
CA VAL A 153 -3.54 -12.49 8.78
C VAL A 153 -4.47 -11.51 8.05
N VAL A 154 -3.93 -10.67 7.16
CA VAL A 154 -4.73 -9.71 6.39
C VAL A 154 -5.74 -10.41 5.48
N VAL A 155 -5.31 -11.42 4.73
CA VAL A 155 -6.19 -12.19 3.84
C VAL A 155 -7.26 -12.90 4.67
N LEU A 156 -6.89 -13.50 5.80
CA LEU A 156 -7.82 -14.18 6.69
C LEU A 156 -8.85 -13.21 7.27
N VAL A 157 -8.43 -12.06 7.78
CA VAL A 157 -9.33 -11.00 8.27
C VAL A 157 -10.27 -10.55 7.16
N PHE A 158 -9.75 -10.30 5.95
CA PHE A 158 -10.57 -9.87 4.83
C PHE A 158 -11.62 -10.93 4.44
N VAL A 159 -11.24 -12.20 4.38
CA VAL A 159 -12.14 -13.30 4.01
C VAL A 159 -13.19 -13.54 5.11
N LEU A 160 -12.78 -13.60 6.38
CA LEU A 160 -13.69 -13.83 7.50
C LEU A 160 -14.73 -12.71 7.67
N PHE A 161 -14.30 -11.47 7.49
CA PHE A 161 -15.16 -10.30 7.66
C PHE A 161 -15.64 -9.70 6.32
N TYR A 162 -15.57 -10.48 5.24
CA TYR A 162 -15.92 -10.03 3.90
C TYR A 162 -17.31 -9.36 3.83
N ASN A 163 -18.34 -10.01 4.39
CA ASN A 163 -19.72 -9.52 4.36
C ASN A 163 -19.88 -8.22 5.15
N GLN A 164 -19.23 -8.11 6.29
CA GLN A 164 -19.28 -6.93 7.15
C GLN A 164 -18.50 -5.78 6.53
N ILE A 165 -17.32 -6.05 5.97
CA ILE A 165 -16.51 -5.07 5.24
C ILE A 165 -17.31 -4.53 4.05
N PHE A 166 -17.97 -5.41 3.29
CA PHE A 166 -18.85 -5.03 2.18
C PHE A 166 -19.98 -4.11 2.66
N ALA A 167 -20.74 -4.52 3.68
CA ALA A 167 -21.87 -3.75 4.21
C ALA A 167 -21.45 -2.34 4.68
N VAL A 168 -20.35 -2.27 5.46
CA VAL A 168 -19.84 -0.99 5.98
C VAL A 168 -19.19 -0.13 4.88
N THR A 169 -18.76 -0.73 3.77
CA THR A 169 -18.17 0.01 2.64
C THR A 169 -19.23 0.70 1.81
N PHE A 170 -20.36 0.05 1.57
CA PHE A 170 -21.42 0.58 0.70
C PHE A 170 -22.40 1.49 1.44
N ASP A 171 -22.88 1.08 2.60
CA ASP A 171 -23.82 1.88 3.39
C ASP A 171 -23.61 1.63 4.89
N GLU A 172 -22.87 2.54 5.49
CA GLU A 172 -22.55 2.50 6.92
C GLU A 172 -23.80 2.75 7.78
N THR A 173 -24.72 3.60 7.32
CA THR A 173 -25.96 3.89 8.04
C THR A 173 -26.88 2.70 8.08
N PHE A 174 -27.04 2.02 6.96
CA PHE A 174 -27.78 0.77 6.88
C PHE A 174 -27.14 -0.34 7.70
N ALA A 175 -25.81 -0.49 7.63
CA ALA A 175 -25.07 -1.49 8.40
C ALA A 175 -25.30 -1.27 9.92
N LYS A 176 -25.28 -0.03 10.40
CA LYS A 176 -25.61 0.30 11.78
C LYS A 176 -27.06 0.00 12.14
N ALA A 177 -28.00 0.29 11.25
CA ALA A 177 -29.42 0.03 11.45
C ALA A 177 -29.75 -1.47 11.61
N VAL A 178 -29.00 -2.34 10.90
CA VAL A 178 -29.14 -3.82 10.97
C VAL A 178 -28.36 -4.42 12.15
N GLY A 179 -27.73 -3.59 12.99
CA GLY A 179 -27.02 -4.04 14.19
C GLY A 179 -25.53 -4.38 13.98
N THR A 180 -24.97 -4.09 12.79
CA THR A 180 -23.53 -4.27 12.57
C THR A 180 -22.74 -3.17 13.26
N ASN A 181 -21.69 -3.52 14.01
CA ASN A 181 -20.81 -2.54 14.65
C ASN A 181 -19.89 -1.88 13.60
N ALA A 182 -20.45 -0.94 12.81
CA ALA A 182 -19.72 -0.29 11.72
C ALA A 182 -18.46 0.44 12.20
N ASN A 183 -18.50 1.05 13.40
CA ASN A 183 -17.33 1.73 13.96
C ASN A 183 -16.18 0.75 14.26
N GLY A 184 -16.49 -0.45 14.77
CA GLY A 184 -15.50 -1.50 15.01
C GLY A 184 -14.86 -2.01 13.72
N TYR A 185 -15.65 -2.21 12.66
CA TYR A 185 -15.11 -2.63 11.36
C TYR A 185 -14.32 -1.53 10.67
N ASN A 186 -14.71 -0.26 10.80
CA ASN A 186 -13.91 0.87 10.32
C ASN A 186 -12.57 0.95 11.05
N LEU A 187 -12.56 0.76 12.37
CA LEU A 187 -11.35 0.70 13.17
C LEU A 187 -10.44 -0.46 12.73
N LEU A 188 -11.01 -1.65 12.51
CA LEU A 188 -10.27 -2.81 12.02
C LEU A 188 -9.63 -2.54 10.66
N ILE A 189 -10.38 -1.97 9.72
CA ILE A 189 -9.86 -1.57 8.40
C ILE A 189 -8.71 -0.56 8.57
N ALA A 190 -8.87 0.46 9.44
CA ALA A 190 -7.84 1.46 9.69
C ALA A 190 -6.54 0.85 10.22
N ILE A 191 -6.63 -0.05 11.20
CA ILE A 191 -5.47 -0.74 11.77
C ILE A 191 -4.77 -1.60 10.72
N VAL A 192 -5.53 -2.42 9.99
CA VAL A 192 -4.96 -3.31 8.97
C VAL A 192 -4.27 -2.52 7.86
N ILE A 193 -4.85 -1.42 7.40
CA ILE A 193 -4.24 -0.53 6.40
C ILE A 193 -2.95 0.07 6.95
N ALA A 194 -2.96 0.64 8.15
CA ALA A 194 -1.78 1.26 8.74
C ALA A 194 -0.62 0.26 8.88
N VAL A 195 -0.92 -0.96 9.32
CA VAL A 195 0.07 -2.04 9.45
C VAL A 195 0.67 -2.40 8.09
N ILE A 196 -0.17 -2.58 7.05
CA ILE A 196 0.32 -2.90 5.71
C ILE A 196 1.18 -1.76 5.17
N ILE A 197 0.76 -0.50 5.34
CA ILE A 197 1.49 0.66 4.84
C ILE A 197 2.86 0.78 5.49
N VAL A 198 2.95 0.65 6.82
CA VAL A 198 4.23 0.75 7.54
C VAL A 198 5.21 -0.32 7.09
N LEU A 199 4.75 -1.56 6.99
CA LEU A 199 5.59 -2.67 6.53
C LEU A 199 6.00 -2.52 5.07
N ALA A 200 5.05 -2.21 4.20
CA ALA A 200 5.29 -2.08 2.79
C ALA A 200 6.17 -0.85 2.48
N MET A 201 6.02 0.27 3.21
CA MET A 201 6.89 1.43 3.06
C MET A 201 8.35 1.09 3.34
N ASN A 202 8.61 0.36 4.41
CA ASN A 202 9.96 -0.04 4.77
C ASN A 202 10.59 -1.03 3.78
N LEU A 203 9.76 -1.90 3.15
CA LEU A 203 10.24 -2.96 2.26
C LEU A 203 10.32 -2.52 0.80
N VAL A 204 9.40 -1.68 0.34
CA VAL A 204 9.19 -1.42 -1.10
C VAL A 204 9.08 0.07 -1.43
N GLY A 205 8.93 0.93 -0.42
CA GLY A 205 8.78 2.38 -0.56
C GLY A 205 7.33 2.86 -0.66
N SER A 206 7.12 4.14 -0.33
CA SER A 206 5.79 4.73 -0.21
C SER A 206 5.05 4.87 -1.55
N LEU A 207 5.77 5.22 -2.61
CA LEU A 207 5.19 5.45 -3.94
C LEU A 207 4.52 4.20 -4.51
N LEU A 208 5.17 3.03 -4.32
CA LEU A 208 4.62 1.77 -4.82
C LEU A 208 3.33 1.37 -4.09
N ILE A 209 3.24 1.63 -2.78
CA ILE A 209 2.04 1.27 -2.00
C ILE A 209 0.82 2.01 -2.51
N SER A 210 0.96 3.32 -2.73
CA SER A 210 -0.12 4.16 -3.26
C SER A 210 -0.62 3.66 -4.61
N ALA A 211 0.31 3.27 -5.49
CA ALA A 211 -0.02 2.70 -6.79
C ALA A 211 -0.75 1.36 -6.66
N LEU A 212 -0.24 0.43 -5.84
CA LEU A 212 -0.85 -0.90 -5.64
C LEU A 212 -2.23 -0.86 -4.99
N VAL A 213 -2.55 0.18 -4.22
CA VAL A 213 -3.88 0.41 -3.66
C VAL A 213 -4.86 0.91 -4.72
N ILE A 214 -4.43 1.86 -5.57
CA ILE A 214 -5.32 2.60 -6.46
C ILE A 214 -5.51 1.91 -7.81
N PHE A 215 -4.41 1.61 -8.54
CA PHE A 215 -4.49 1.15 -9.93
C PHE A 215 -5.22 -0.17 -10.11
N PRO A 216 -4.94 -1.24 -9.33
CA PRO A 216 -5.64 -2.51 -9.51
C PRO A 216 -7.13 -2.41 -9.20
N ALA A 217 -7.50 -1.64 -8.16
CA ALA A 217 -8.88 -1.42 -7.78
C ALA A 217 -9.67 -0.68 -8.88
N LEU A 218 -9.12 0.43 -9.38
CA LEU A 218 -9.75 1.19 -10.48
C LEU A 218 -9.81 0.39 -11.77
N SER A 219 -8.78 -0.40 -12.09
CA SER A 219 -8.76 -1.29 -13.26
C SER A 219 -9.87 -2.33 -13.20
N ALA A 220 -10.02 -2.98 -12.03
CA ALA A 220 -11.04 -3.99 -11.81
C ALA A 220 -12.47 -3.41 -11.88
N MET A 221 -12.68 -2.20 -11.37
CA MET A 221 -13.96 -1.49 -11.45
C MET A 221 -14.40 -1.16 -12.88
N ARG A 222 -13.43 -1.04 -13.82
CA ARG A 222 -13.75 -0.86 -15.26
C ARG A 222 -14.26 -2.14 -15.92
N LEU A 223 -13.86 -3.30 -15.42
CA LEU A 223 -14.19 -4.61 -16.02
C LEU A 223 -15.37 -5.29 -15.33
N CYS A 224 -15.49 -5.14 -14.02
CA CYS A 224 -16.44 -5.85 -13.17
C CYS A 224 -17.43 -4.91 -12.49
N LYS A 225 -18.67 -5.40 -12.27
CA LYS A 225 -19.75 -4.62 -11.63
C LYS A 225 -20.07 -5.07 -10.19
N ASN A 226 -19.71 -6.31 -9.82
CA ASN A 226 -20.00 -6.88 -8.52
C ASN A 226 -18.79 -6.75 -7.60
N PHE A 227 -18.99 -6.43 -6.32
CA PHE A 227 -17.91 -6.25 -5.35
C PHE A 227 -16.97 -7.47 -5.27
N CYS A 228 -17.51 -8.69 -5.24
CA CYS A 228 -16.70 -9.91 -5.24
C CYS A 228 -15.83 -10.02 -6.49
N ALA A 229 -16.42 -9.79 -7.68
CA ALA A 229 -15.70 -9.86 -8.93
C ALA A 229 -14.63 -8.76 -9.03
N VAL A 230 -14.93 -7.54 -8.55
CA VAL A 230 -13.96 -6.43 -8.47
C VAL A 230 -12.80 -6.79 -7.55
N THR A 231 -13.08 -7.34 -6.37
CA THR A 231 -12.04 -7.71 -5.41
C THR A 231 -11.12 -8.80 -5.96
N ILE A 232 -11.68 -9.87 -6.55
CA ILE A 232 -10.87 -10.96 -7.15
C ILE A 232 -10.08 -10.44 -8.34
N CYS A 233 -10.72 -9.67 -9.23
CA CYS A 233 -10.07 -9.10 -10.40
C CYS A 233 -8.93 -8.15 -10.00
N SER A 234 -9.14 -7.30 -8.99
CA SER A 234 -8.12 -6.41 -8.43
C SER A 234 -6.94 -7.19 -7.87
N ALA A 235 -7.20 -8.26 -7.11
CA ALA A 235 -6.14 -9.11 -6.56
C ALA A 235 -5.31 -9.80 -7.66
N VAL A 236 -5.98 -10.35 -8.66
CA VAL A 236 -5.30 -11.01 -9.81
C VAL A 236 -4.47 -10.01 -10.61
N LEU A 237 -5.03 -8.83 -10.90
CA LEU A 237 -4.31 -7.76 -11.63
C LEU A 237 -3.09 -7.30 -10.83
N SER A 238 -3.25 -7.01 -9.55
CA SER A 238 -2.16 -6.52 -8.70
C SER A 238 -1.01 -7.53 -8.60
N VAL A 239 -1.32 -8.80 -8.34
CA VAL A 239 -0.33 -9.87 -8.28
C VAL A 239 0.38 -10.05 -9.62
N SER A 240 -0.37 -10.02 -10.73
CA SER A 240 0.20 -10.16 -12.07
C SER A 240 1.10 -8.99 -12.45
N CYS A 241 0.66 -7.75 -12.17
CA CYS A 241 1.45 -6.55 -12.44
C CYS A 241 2.71 -6.49 -11.57
N ALA A 242 2.62 -6.84 -10.29
CA ALA A 242 3.78 -6.92 -9.41
C ALA A 242 4.78 -7.96 -9.90
N PHE A 243 4.32 -9.15 -10.26
CA PHE A 243 5.19 -10.20 -10.80
C PHE A 243 5.89 -9.75 -12.10
N VAL A 244 5.12 -9.25 -13.07
CA VAL A 244 5.67 -8.75 -14.35
C VAL A 244 6.61 -7.58 -14.13
N GLY A 245 6.26 -6.64 -13.25
CA GLY A 245 7.06 -5.47 -12.93
C GLY A 245 8.40 -5.83 -12.28
N ILE A 246 8.41 -6.78 -11.34
CA ILE A 246 9.66 -7.27 -10.72
C ILE A 246 10.54 -7.96 -11.76
N VAL A 247 9.97 -8.84 -12.58
CA VAL A 247 10.72 -9.53 -13.65
C VAL A 247 11.27 -8.53 -14.65
N ALA A 248 10.48 -7.56 -15.09
CA ALA A 248 10.91 -6.51 -16.01
C ALA A 248 12.04 -5.65 -15.41
N SER A 249 11.92 -5.30 -14.12
CA SER A 249 12.96 -4.55 -13.39
C SER A 249 14.29 -5.31 -13.35
N ILE A 250 14.27 -6.61 -13.07
CA ILE A 250 15.46 -7.47 -13.05
C ILE A 250 16.13 -7.53 -14.43
N LEU A 251 15.34 -7.63 -15.49
CA LEU A 251 15.87 -7.72 -16.87
C LEU A 251 16.44 -6.40 -17.37
N ALA A 252 15.77 -5.29 -17.02
CA ALA A 252 16.12 -3.93 -17.49
C ALA A 252 17.12 -3.22 -16.57
N GLY A 253 17.36 -3.72 -15.33
CA GLY A 253 18.20 -3.05 -14.33
C GLY A 253 17.58 -1.74 -13.82
N THR A 254 16.25 -1.65 -13.76
CA THR A 254 15.50 -0.47 -13.34
C THR A 254 15.05 -0.57 -11.88
N PRO A 255 14.72 0.55 -11.20
CA PRO A 255 14.16 0.50 -9.84
C PRO A 255 12.84 -0.27 -9.82
N VAL A 256 12.73 -1.24 -8.89
CA VAL A 256 11.60 -2.19 -8.84
C VAL A 256 10.27 -1.48 -8.64
N GLY A 257 10.20 -0.54 -7.67
CA GLY A 257 8.97 0.18 -7.37
C GLY A 257 8.42 0.94 -8.58
N SER A 258 9.26 1.75 -9.23
CA SER A 258 8.85 2.54 -10.40
C SER A 258 8.45 1.67 -11.58
N THR A 259 9.09 0.51 -11.76
CA THR A 259 8.77 -0.42 -12.85
C THR A 259 7.41 -1.08 -12.63
N ILE A 260 7.09 -1.49 -11.39
CA ILE A 260 5.77 -2.02 -11.06
C ILE A 260 4.69 -0.97 -11.31
N VAL A 261 4.91 0.28 -10.87
CA VAL A 261 3.95 1.39 -11.11
C VAL A 261 3.72 1.60 -12.61
N ALA A 262 4.77 1.56 -13.42
CA ALA A 262 4.64 1.69 -14.89
C ALA A 262 3.81 0.54 -15.49
N VAL A 263 3.99 -0.68 -15.01
CA VAL A 263 3.19 -1.84 -15.43
C VAL A 263 1.73 -1.69 -14.99
N ASP A 264 1.48 -1.22 -13.75
CA ASP A 264 0.12 -0.96 -13.26
C ASP A 264 -0.59 0.12 -14.09
N MET A 265 0.11 1.20 -14.45
CA MET A 265 -0.42 2.25 -15.33
C MET A 265 -0.77 1.70 -16.72
N ALA A 266 0.09 0.88 -17.30
CA ALA A 266 -0.17 0.25 -18.58
C ALA A 266 -1.37 -0.71 -18.52
N ALA A 267 -1.46 -1.53 -17.46
CA ALA A 267 -2.59 -2.42 -17.21
C ALA A 267 -3.91 -1.63 -17.04
N PHE A 268 -3.90 -0.52 -16.31
CA PHE A 268 -5.05 0.36 -16.17
C PHE A 268 -5.51 0.91 -17.52
N GLY A 269 -4.57 1.38 -18.36
CA GLY A 269 -4.88 1.85 -19.71
C GLY A 269 -5.54 0.77 -20.57
N LEU A 270 -5.01 -0.48 -20.53
CA LEU A 270 -5.59 -1.63 -21.22
C LEU A 270 -7.00 -1.97 -20.71
N CYS A 271 -7.20 -1.94 -19.38
CA CYS A 271 -8.51 -2.18 -18.78
C CYS A 271 -9.54 -1.10 -19.16
N CYS A 272 -9.11 0.17 -19.27
CA CYS A 272 -9.97 1.26 -19.76
C CYS A 272 -10.40 1.06 -21.22
N LEU A 273 -9.47 0.64 -22.08
CA LEU A 273 -9.76 0.33 -23.48
C LEU A 273 -10.71 -0.88 -23.60
N ALA A 274 -10.40 -1.96 -22.87
CA ALA A 274 -11.26 -3.14 -22.83
C ALA A 274 -12.67 -2.83 -22.31
N GLY A 275 -12.79 -2.00 -21.27
CA GLY A 275 -14.09 -1.56 -20.73
C GLY A 275 -14.92 -0.78 -21.73
N LYS A 276 -14.29 0.08 -22.54
CA LYS A 276 -14.95 0.78 -23.64
C LYS A 276 -15.44 -0.16 -24.74
N LEU A 277 -14.60 -1.12 -25.14
CA LEU A 277 -14.95 -2.09 -26.19
C LEU A 277 -16.08 -3.03 -25.75
N LEU A 278 -16.15 -3.38 -24.47
CA LEU A 278 -17.20 -4.22 -23.90
C LEU A 278 -18.51 -3.46 -23.60
N GLY A 279 -18.59 -2.18 -23.92
CA GLY A 279 -19.79 -1.34 -23.66
C GLY A 279 -20.09 -1.16 -22.15
N LYS A 280 -19.10 -1.39 -21.30
CA LYS A 280 -19.22 -1.29 -19.83
C LYS A 280 -18.79 0.09 -19.28
N ALA A 281 -18.26 0.96 -20.14
CA ALA A 281 -17.83 2.30 -19.77
C ALA A 281 -19.05 3.24 -19.78
N SER A 282 -19.62 3.47 -18.63
CA SER A 282 -20.48 4.63 -18.34
C SER A 282 -19.80 5.46 -17.25
#